data_79621308cab97dd55bffc7415e7e32d1
#
_entry.id   79621308cab97dd55bffc7415e7e32d1
#
_cell.length_a   1.000
_cell.length_b   1.000
_cell.length_c   1.000
_cell.angle_alpha   90.00
_cell.angle_beta   90.00
_cell.angle_gamma   90.00
#
_symmetry.space_group_name_H-M   'P 1'
#
loop_
_entity.id
_entity.type
_entity.pdbx_description
1 polymer ?
#
loop_
_entity_poly.entity_id
_entity_poly.type
_entity_poly.pdbx_seq_one_letter_code
_entity_poly.pdbx_strand_id
1 'polypeptide(L)'
;DTNDAITRPSWYTRRHIAPFTLGDTAIDKIIKEATHAVVSWVTKDNKPVSAVMLYRLIDGVITLTSTTNRAKYHAWKRNPNACFCICEPGNMGRQVTLRGTVDIKKDPLLLRKFSEGLLMLQSRGKPVSEARIIEEIAKFDAPDRYMMQLNIEKTLTHDLNRLFEVEATGEDVWTR
;
A
#
# COMPACT_ATOMS: atom_id res chain seq x y z
N ASP A 1 -48.20 -9.85 -13.44
CA ASP A 1 -46.79 -10.09 -13.06
C ASP A 1 -45.92 -9.18 -13.88
N THR A 2 -45.74 -7.93 -13.39
CA THR A 2 -44.84 -6.98 -13.97
C THR A 2 -43.41 -7.37 -13.56
N ASN A 3 -42.75 -8.08 -14.46
CA ASN A 3 -41.35 -8.35 -14.38
C ASN A 3 -40.65 -7.01 -14.69
N ASP A 4 -40.53 -6.11 -13.68
CA ASP A 4 -39.72 -4.93 -13.76
C ASP A 4 -38.27 -5.40 -13.91
N ALA A 5 -37.82 -5.48 -15.16
CA ALA A 5 -36.44 -5.78 -15.47
C ALA A 5 -35.59 -4.70 -14.79
N ILE A 6 -34.91 -5.06 -13.71
CA ILE A 6 -33.99 -4.19 -13.01
C ILE A 6 -32.98 -3.67 -14.05
N THR A 7 -33.12 -2.38 -14.41
CA THR A 7 -32.21 -1.72 -15.35
C THR A 7 -30.86 -1.60 -14.65
N ARG A 8 -29.93 -2.48 -14.99
CA ARG A 8 -28.57 -2.45 -14.40
C ARG A 8 -27.78 -1.28 -15.01
N PRO A 9 -26.96 -0.60 -14.22
CA PRO A 9 -26.10 0.45 -14.73
C PRO A 9 -25.23 -0.03 -15.90
N SER A 10 -24.90 0.84 -16.84
CA SER A 10 -24.13 0.49 -18.04
C SER A 10 -22.74 -0.09 -17.71
N TRP A 11 -22.14 0.29 -16.59
CA TRP A 11 -20.85 -0.23 -16.12
C TRP A 11 -20.92 -1.71 -15.66
N TYR A 12 -22.09 -2.19 -15.27
CA TYR A 12 -22.24 -3.55 -14.73
C TYR A 12 -21.82 -4.65 -15.72
N THR A 13 -22.02 -4.42 -17.01
CA THR A 13 -21.66 -5.36 -18.06
C THR A 13 -20.28 -5.10 -18.66
N ARG A 14 -19.63 -3.98 -18.29
CA ARG A 14 -18.36 -3.58 -18.85
C ARG A 14 -17.21 -4.15 -18.01
N ARG A 15 -16.24 -4.78 -18.68
CA ARG A 15 -14.99 -5.26 -18.05
C ARG A 15 -14.00 -4.13 -17.80
N HIS A 16 -14.19 -2.97 -18.42
CA HIS A 16 -13.27 -1.85 -18.37
C HIS A 16 -13.78 -0.79 -17.40
N ILE A 17 -13.02 -0.54 -16.32
CA ILE A 17 -13.35 0.41 -15.25
C ILE A 17 -12.50 1.69 -15.31
N ALA A 18 -11.92 2.03 -16.47
CA ALA A 18 -11.04 3.19 -16.61
C ALA A 18 -11.60 4.50 -16.06
N PRO A 19 -12.91 4.83 -16.18
CA PRO A 19 -13.47 6.05 -15.61
C PRO A 19 -13.42 6.12 -14.07
N PHE A 20 -13.20 4.97 -13.41
CA PHE A 20 -13.15 4.83 -11.95
C PHE A 20 -11.75 4.50 -11.45
N THR A 21 -10.74 4.95 -12.16
CA THR A 21 -9.33 4.85 -11.78
C THR A 21 -8.77 6.20 -11.38
N LEU A 22 -7.64 6.18 -10.65
CA LEU A 22 -6.94 7.37 -10.21
C LEU A 22 -5.87 7.77 -11.24
N GLY A 23 -5.69 9.07 -11.44
CA GLY A 23 -4.53 9.60 -12.19
C GLY A 23 -3.26 9.65 -11.33
N ASP A 24 -2.11 9.81 -11.99
CA ASP A 24 -0.78 9.74 -11.37
C ASP A 24 -0.61 10.66 -10.17
N THR A 25 -1.09 11.89 -10.24
CA THR A 25 -1.02 12.84 -9.11
C THR A 25 -1.75 12.34 -7.87
N ALA A 26 -2.92 11.71 -8.04
CA ALA A 26 -3.68 11.15 -6.93
C ALA A 26 -3.00 9.90 -6.36
N ILE A 27 -2.43 9.06 -7.22
CA ILE A 27 -1.65 7.88 -6.83
C ILE A 27 -0.47 8.30 -5.97
N ASP A 28 0.35 9.24 -6.44
CA ASP A 28 1.50 9.77 -5.72
C ASP A 28 1.13 10.37 -4.36
N LYS A 29 0.03 11.13 -4.33
CA LYS A 29 -0.48 11.73 -3.10
C LYS A 29 -0.84 10.65 -2.08
N ILE A 30 -1.63 9.65 -2.48
CA ILE A 30 -2.06 8.55 -1.59
C ILE A 30 -0.84 7.82 -1.02
N ILE A 31 0.13 7.45 -1.86
CA ILE A 31 1.33 6.73 -1.42
C ILE A 31 2.18 7.57 -0.45
N LYS A 32 2.25 8.90 -0.63
CA LYS A 32 3.03 9.80 0.23
C LYS A 32 2.34 10.09 1.57
N GLU A 33 1.03 10.27 1.57
CA GLU A 33 0.26 10.66 2.76
C GLU A 33 -0.15 9.48 3.64
N ALA A 34 -0.39 8.31 3.06
CA ALA A 34 -0.71 7.12 3.83
C ALA A 34 0.52 6.60 4.58
N THR A 35 0.27 5.99 5.72
CA THR A 35 1.31 5.43 6.60
C THR A 35 1.29 3.92 6.67
N HIS A 36 0.20 3.31 6.24
CA HIS A 36 -0.03 1.86 6.31
C HIS A 36 -0.47 1.32 4.96
N ALA A 37 -0.11 0.08 4.71
CA ALA A 37 -0.58 -0.73 3.59
C ALA A 37 -1.09 -2.07 4.09
N VAL A 38 -2.08 -2.62 3.41
CA VAL A 38 -2.41 -4.04 3.51
C VAL A 38 -1.42 -4.78 2.63
N VAL A 39 -0.49 -5.51 3.23
CA VAL A 39 0.52 -6.27 2.51
C VAL A 39 0.12 -7.74 2.45
N SER A 40 0.36 -8.39 1.31
CA SER A 40 -0.05 -9.77 1.08
C SER A 40 1.14 -10.65 0.69
N TRP A 41 1.10 -11.90 1.15
CA TRP A 41 2.05 -12.94 0.79
C TRP A 41 1.35 -14.29 0.63
N VAL A 42 2.07 -15.29 0.16
CA VAL A 42 1.52 -16.64 -0.04
C VAL A 42 2.23 -17.63 0.87
N THR A 43 1.45 -18.47 1.56
CA THR A 43 1.96 -19.56 2.40
C THR A 43 2.62 -20.69 1.57
N LYS A 44 3.23 -21.67 2.25
CA LYS A 44 3.76 -22.86 1.59
C LYS A 44 2.68 -23.66 0.83
N ASP A 45 1.45 -23.59 1.32
CA ASP A 45 0.27 -24.29 0.75
C ASP A 45 -0.47 -23.44 -0.27
N ASN A 46 0.16 -22.40 -0.83
CA ASN A 46 -0.41 -21.46 -1.77
C ASN A 46 -1.66 -20.71 -1.28
N LYS A 47 -1.81 -20.54 0.04
CA LYS A 47 -2.90 -19.76 0.62
C LYS A 47 -2.49 -18.30 0.74
N PRO A 48 -3.30 -17.35 0.25
CA PRO A 48 -3.03 -15.92 0.43
C PRO A 48 -3.24 -15.52 1.90
N VAL A 49 -2.35 -14.64 2.38
CA VAL A 49 -2.44 -14.03 3.70
C VAL A 49 -2.18 -12.55 3.56
N SER A 50 -2.85 -11.74 4.35
CA SER A 50 -2.61 -10.29 4.38
C SER A 50 -2.57 -9.76 5.81
N ALA A 51 -1.86 -8.64 5.98
CA ALA A 51 -1.79 -7.91 7.23
C ALA A 51 -1.60 -6.42 6.98
N VAL A 52 -2.10 -5.59 7.88
CA VAL A 52 -1.80 -4.16 7.87
C VAL A 52 -0.37 -3.95 8.39
N MET A 53 0.44 -3.24 7.63
CA MET A 53 1.82 -2.90 7.98
C MET A 53 2.06 -1.41 7.81
N LEU A 54 2.76 -0.82 8.77
CA LEU A 54 3.32 0.51 8.61
C LEU A 54 4.45 0.46 7.57
N TYR A 55 4.48 1.44 6.68
CA TYR A 55 5.58 1.62 5.73
C TYR A 55 6.11 3.04 5.76
N ARG A 56 7.30 3.22 5.23
CA ARG A 56 7.88 4.54 4.91
C ARG A 56 8.31 4.56 3.45
N LEU A 57 8.12 5.71 2.83
CA LEU A 57 8.67 5.98 1.52
C LEU A 57 10.10 6.51 1.71
N ILE A 58 11.09 5.72 1.34
CA ILE A 58 12.50 6.06 1.49
C ILE A 58 13.11 6.09 0.09
N ASP A 59 13.64 7.25 -0.30
CA ASP A 59 14.19 7.48 -1.64
C ASP A 59 13.22 7.05 -2.76
N GLY A 60 11.92 7.30 -2.55
CA GLY A 60 10.87 6.92 -3.50
C GLY A 60 10.43 5.44 -3.44
N VAL A 61 11.03 4.63 -2.57
CA VAL A 61 10.73 3.19 -2.46
C VAL A 61 9.94 2.88 -1.19
N ILE A 62 8.84 2.15 -1.34
CA ILE A 62 8.04 1.66 -0.20
C ILE A 62 8.86 0.67 0.59
N THR A 63 9.12 1.02 1.84
CA THR A 63 10.02 0.30 2.73
C THR A 63 9.30 -0.09 4.01
N LEU A 64 9.45 -1.36 4.38
CA LEU A 64 8.98 -1.97 5.63
C LEU A 64 10.16 -2.54 6.40
N THR A 65 9.89 -2.97 7.64
CA THR A 65 10.84 -3.80 8.40
C THR A 65 10.14 -4.99 9.05
N SER A 66 10.87 -6.08 9.22
CA SER A 66 10.41 -7.28 9.91
C SER A 66 11.58 -8.06 10.49
N THR A 67 11.27 -8.96 11.40
CA THR A 67 12.24 -9.90 11.98
C THR A 67 12.06 -11.30 11.39
N THR A 68 13.10 -12.12 11.47
CA THR A 68 13.10 -13.48 10.92
C THR A 68 12.08 -14.42 11.56
N ASN A 69 11.58 -14.10 12.75
CA ASN A 69 10.54 -14.89 13.43
C ASN A 69 9.11 -14.60 12.90
N ARG A 70 8.96 -13.77 11.87
CA ARG A 70 7.65 -13.43 11.30
C ARG A 70 7.37 -14.24 10.03
N ALA A 71 6.12 -14.70 9.90
CA ALA A 71 5.67 -15.51 8.77
C ALA A 71 5.97 -14.88 7.39
N LYS A 72 5.76 -13.57 7.25
CA LYS A 72 6.01 -12.85 6.00
C LYS A 72 7.48 -12.83 5.56
N TYR A 73 8.44 -12.82 6.52
CA TYR A 73 9.86 -12.92 6.20
C TYR A 73 10.15 -14.24 5.45
N HIS A 74 9.73 -15.36 6.02
CA HIS A 74 9.92 -16.66 5.39
C HIS A 74 9.14 -16.82 4.09
N ALA A 75 7.93 -16.25 4.05
CA ALA A 75 7.09 -16.31 2.86
C ALA A 75 7.75 -15.58 1.70
N TRP A 76 8.14 -14.31 1.87
CA TRP A 76 8.78 -13.52 0.80
C TRP A 76 10.18 -13.99 0.46
N LYS A 77 10.91 -14.58 1.42
CA LYS A 77 12.20 -15.22 1.10
C LYS A 77 12.05 -16.43 0.18
N ARG A 78 10.95 -17.16 0.29
CA ARG A 78 10.62 -18.31 -0.57
C ARG A 78 9.97 -17.89 -1.89
N ASN A 79 9.06 -16.96 -1.82
CA ASN A 79 8.31 -16.41 -2.96
C ASN A 79 8.18 -14.90 -2.76
N PRO A 80 8.98 -14.08 -3.48
CA PRO A 80 9.02 -12.64 -3.28
C PRO A 80 7.77 -11.91 -3.79
N ASN A 81 6.89 -12.56 -4.52
CA ASN A 81 5.68 -11.96 -5.03
C ASN A 81 4.83 -11.37 -3.91
N ALA A 82 4.41 -10.13 -4.09
CA ALA A 82 3.67 -9.36 -3.10
C ALA A 82 2.61 -8.46 -3.75
N CYS A 83 1.61 -8.14 -2.94
CA CYS A 83 0.61 -7.15 -3.30
C CYS A 83 0.39 -6.23 -2.09
N PHE A 84 0.53 -4.93 -2.30
CA PHE A 84 0.31 -3.90 -1.28
C PHE A 84 -0.88 -3.05 -1.69
N CYS A 85 -1.91 -3.00 -0.85
CA CYS A 85 -3.05 -2.11 -1.05
C CYS A 85 -2.96 -0.93 -0.07
N ILE A 86 -2.99 0.28 -0.61
CA ILE A 86 -2.88 1.54 0.12
C ILE A 86 -4.16 2.34 -0.14
N CYS A 87 -4.88 2.67 0.92
CA CYS A 87 -6.06 3.51 0.83
C CYS A 87 -5.71 4.98 1.13
N GLU A 88 -6.46 5.90 0.53
CA GLU A 88 -6.36 7.31 0.85
C GLU A 88 -6.71 7.53 2.32
N PRO A 89 -5.92 8.31 3.08
CA PRO A 89 -6.24 8.60 4.47
C PRO A 89 -7.63 9.25 4.62
N GLY A 90 -8.47 8.64 5.44
CA GLY A 90 -9.85 9.11 5.64
C GLY A 90 -10.83 8.73 4.52
N ASN A 91 -10.40 8.08 3.45
CA ASN A 91 -11.25 7.71 2.34
C ASN A 91 -10.87 6.34 1.73
N MET A 92 -11.39 5.28 2.30
CA MET A 92 -11.10 3.91 1.83
C MET A 92 -11.67 3.60 0.43
N GLY A 93 -12.55 4.44 -0.10
CA GLY A 93 -13.11 4.29 -1.45
C GLY A 93 -12.08 4.59 -2.55
N ARG A 94 -10.96 5.26 -2.21
CA ARG A 94 -9.87 5.55 -3.14
C ARG A 94 -8.63 4.78 -2.73
N GLN A 95 -8.19 3.89 -3.60
CA GLN A 95 -7.10 2.97 -3.27
C GLN A 95 -6.13 2.75 -4.43
N VAL A 96 -4.89 2.48 -4.05
CA VAL A 96 -3.79 2.10 -4.94
C VAL A 96 -3.33 0.70 -4.55
N THR A 97 -3.35 -0.23 -5.49
CA THR A 97 -2.85 -1.59 -5.32
C THR A 97 -1.58 -1.75 -6.14
N LEU A 98 -0.49 -2.04 -5.46
CA LEU A 98 0.85 -2.21 -6.04
C LEU A 98 1.21 -3.69 -6.01
N ARG A 99 1.41 -4.29 -7.18
CA ARG A 99 1.92 -5.65 -7.31
C ARG A 99 3.39 -5.60 -7.70
N GLY A 100 4.16 -6.54 -7.18
CA GLY A 100 5.56 -6.65 -7.48
C GLY A 100 6.26 -7.68 -6.61
N THR A 101 7.54 -7.47 -6.39
CA THR A 101 8.38 -8.35 -5.59
C THR A 101 8.99 -7.62 -4.41
N VAL A 102 9.14 -8.32 -3.28
CA VAL A 102 9.80 -7.81 -2.08
C VAL A 102 11.27 -8.22 -2.08
N ASP A 103 12.14 -7.23 -2.03
CA ASP A 103 13.56 -7.40 -1.77
C ASP A 103 13.84 -7.35 -0.25
N ILE A 104 14.56 -8.34 0.27
CA ILE A 104 14.87 -8.48 1.69
C ILE A 104 16.37 -8.31 1.88
N LYS A 105 16.77 -7.31 2.68
CA LYS A 105 18.18 -7.02 2.91
C LYS A 105 18.47 -6.57 4.33
N LYS A 106 19.69 -6.82 4.75
CA LYS A 106 20.28 -6.23 5.95
C LYS A 106 20.99 -4.95 5.55
N ASP A 107 20.44 -3.81 5.94
CA ASP A 107 20.94 -2.50 5.54
C ASP A 107 20.81 -1.51 6.70
N PRO A 108 21.93 -1.22 7.42
CA PRO A 108 21.90 -0.30 8.55
C PRO A 108 21.53 1.14 8.17
N LEU A 109 21.91 1.61 6.96
CA LEU A 109 21.57 2.95 6.49
C LEU A 109 20.07 3.06 6.23
N LEU A 110 19.48 2.04 5.60
CA LEU A 110 18.06 1.97 5.35
C LEU A 110 17.26 1.89 6.65
N LEU A 111 17.78 1.13 7.64
CA LEU A 111 17.21 1.06 8.98
C LEU A 111 17.21 2.44 9.65
N ARG A 112 18.32 3.18 9.55
CA ARG A 112 18.41 4.55 10.08
C ARG A 112 17.37 5.46 9.44
N LYS A 113 17.29 5.52 8.11
CA LYS A 113 16.30 6.33 7.38
C LYS A 113 14.87 5.96 7.76
N PHE A 114 14.59 4.66 7.94
CA PHE A 114 13.29 4.17 8.37
C PHE A 114 12.94 4.66 9.77
N SER A 115 13.86 4.55 10.73
CA SER A 115 13.68 4.98 12.12
C SER A 115 13.50 6.49 12.23
N GLU A 116 14.29 7.28 11.49
CA GLU A 116 14.11 8.74 11.38
C GLU A 116 12.73 9.09 10.83
N GLY A 117 12.29 8.42 9.77
CA GLY A 117 10.96 8.61 9.19
C GLY A 117 9.82 8.27 10.15
N LEU A 118 9.99 7.26 11.01
CA LEU A 118 9.02 6.95 12.09
C LEU A 118 8.95 8.06 13.11
N LEU A 119 10.10 8.56 13.57
CA LEU A 119 10.16 9.64 14.54
C LEU A 119 9.55 10.93 13.98
N MET A 120 9.81 11.26 12.72
CA MET A 120 9.18 12.42 12.07
C MET A 120 7.65 12.29 12.04
N LEU A 121 7.14 11.10 11.79
CA LEU A 121 5.70 10.82 11.85
C LEU A 121 5.15 11.01 13.27
N GLN A 122 5.82 10.45 14.29
CA GLN A 122 5.42 10.54 15.70
C GLN A 122 5.50 11.97 16.24
N SER A 123 6.53 12.72 15.83
CA SER A 123 6.75 14.12 16.25
C SER A 123 5.86 15.12 15.49
N ARG A 124 5.03 14.64 14.55
CA ARG A 124 4.20 15.46 13.65
C ARG A 124 5.04 16.51 12.89
N GLY A 125 6.21 16.10 12.41
CA GLY A 125 7.14 16.96 11.65
C GLY A 125 7.99 17.91 12.49
N LYS A 126 7.93 17.85 13.83
CA LYS A 126 8.83 18.63 14.69
C LYS A 126 10.25 18.05 14.63
N PRO A 127 11.30 18.89 14.72
CA PRO A 127 12.67 18.43 14.77
C PRO A 127 12.91 17.41 15.88
N VAL A 128 13.68 16.38 15.58
CA VAL A 128 14.05 15.32 16.52
C VAL A 128 15.56 15.36 16.73
N SER A 129 16.02 15.27 17.99
CA SER A 129 17.44 15.28 18.32
C SER A 129 18.15 14.01 17.83
N GLU A 130 19.45 14.11 17.56
CA GLU A 130 20.28 12.96 17.17
C GLU A 130 20.25 11.86 18.25
N ALA A 131 20.28 12.23 19.53
CA ALA A 131 20.16 11.28 20.63
C ALA A 131 18.87 10.45 20.54
N ARG A 132 17.75 11.10 20.23
CA ARG A 132 16.46 10.41 20.09
C ARG A 132 16.41 9.50 18.86
N ILE A 133 17.10 9.87 17.77
CA ILE A 133 17.25 9.04 16.57
C ILE A 133 18.04 7.77 16.92
N ILE A 134 19.17 7.92 17.61
CA ILE A 134 20.00 6.78 18.06
C ILE A 134 19.21 5.82 18.94
N GLU A 135 18.45 6.34 19.91
CA GLU A 135 17.55 5.51 20.73
C GLU A 135 16.53 4.73 19.90
N GLU A 136 15.93 5.36 18.90
CA GLU A 136 14.94 4.69 18.05
C GLU A 136 15.59 3.59 17.18
N ILE A 137 16.76 3.86 16.61
CA ILE A 137 17.53 2.86 15.88
C ILE A 137 17.83 1.67 16.78
N ALA A 138 18.27 1.89 18.01
CA ALA A 138 18.60 0.83 18.97
C ALA A 138 17.41 -0.10 19.27
N LYS A 139 16.16 0.40 19.20
CA LYS A 139 14.96 -0.45 19.38
C LYS A 139 14.75 -1.44 18.24
N PHE A 140 15.16 -1.07 17.03
CA PHE A 140 14.98 -1.88 15.83
C PHE A 140 16.24 -2.65 15.43
N ASP A 141 17.43 -2.18 15.83
CA ASP A 141 18.69 -2.82 15.45
C ASP A 141 18.89 -4.11 16.22
N ALA A 142 18.47 -5.20 15.60
CA ALA A 142 18.58 -6.55 16.11
C ALA A 142 19.18 -7.48 15.04
N PRO A 143 19.91 -8.55 15.44
CA PRO A 143 20.53 -9.47 14.47
C PRO A 143 19.55 -10.09 13.49
N ASP A 144 18.29 -10.29 13.91
CA ASP A 144 17.21 -10.88 13.13
C ASP A 144 16.34 -9.87 12.36
N ARG A 145 16.65 -8.56 12.44
CA ARG A 145 15.93 -7.49 11.74
C ARG A 145 16.38 -7.35 10.31
N TYR A 146 15.41 -7.27 9.39
CA TYR A 146 15.62 -7.05 7.97
C TYR A 146 14.75 -5.92 7.45
N MET A 147 15.26 -5.21 6.46
CA MET A 147 14.52 -4.24 5.67
C MET A 147 13.90 -4.92 4.46
N MET A 148 12.72 -4.45 4.05
CA MET A 148 11.94 -5.01 2.97
C MET A 148 11.49 -3.88 2.06
N GLN A 149 11.85 -3.94 0.79
CA GLN A 149 11.50 -2.94 -0.21
C GLN A 149 10.67 -3.55 -1.31
N LEU A 150 9.60 -2.85 -1.71
CA LEU A 150 8.73 -3.28 -2.81
C LEU A 150 9.28 -2.77 -4.14
N ASN A 151 9.60 -3.70 -5.04
CA ASN A 151 9.83 -3.41 -6.46
C ASN A 151 8.50 -3.50 -7.19
N ILE A 152 7.96 -2.37 -7.63
CA ILE A 152 6.63 -2.28 -8.23
C ILE A 152 6.72 -2.71 -9.70
N GLU A 153 5.89 -3.68 -10.10
CA GLU A 153 5.74 -4.16 -11.48
C GLU A 153 4.43 -3.70 -12.12
N LYS A 154 3.40 -3.53 -11.30
CA LYS A 154 2.07 -3.11 -11.77
C LYS A 154 1.33 -2.31 -10.72
N THR A 155 0.74 -1.20 -11.16
CA THR A 155 -0.16 -0.37 -10.36
C THR A 155 -1.59 -0.56 -10.84
N LEU A 156 -2.49 -0.80 -9.90
CA LEU A 156 -3.94 -0.86 -10.11
C LEU A 156 -4.57 0.16 -9.18
N THR A 157 -5.62 0.83 -9.62
CA THR A 157 -6.29 1.85 -8.81
C THR A 157 -7.79 1.71 -8.89
N HIS A 158 -8.48 2.22 -7.87
CA HIS A 158 -9.92 2.24 -7.82
C HIS A 158 -10.42 3.51 -7.14
N ASP A 159 -11.43 4.15 -7.73
CA ASP A 159 -12.14 5.31 -7.18
C ASP A 159 -13.63 5.00 -7.08
N LEU A 160 -14.03 4.45 -5.94
CA LEU A 160 -15.45 4.15 -5.67
C LEU A 160 -16.28 5.41 -5.47
N ASN A 161 -15.68 6.52 -5.06
CA ASN A 161 -16.42 7.78 -4.89
C ASN A 161 -16.90 8.27 -6.26
N ARG A 162 -16.02 8.21 -7.26
CA ARG A 162 -16.39 8.55 -8.63
C ARG A 162 -17.47 7.64 -9.19
N LEU A 163 -17.42 6.35 -8.85
CA LEU A 163 -18.48 5.41 -9.21
C LEU A 163 -19.83 5.82 -8.62
N PHE A 164 -19.88 6.13 -7.32
CA PHE A 164 -21.12 6.55 -6.66
C PHE A 164 -21.66 7.89 -7.19
N GLU A 165 -20.78 8.85 -7.51
CA GLU A 165 -21.16 10.11 -8.14
C GLU A 165 -21.81 9.88 -9.50
N VAL A 166 -21.22 9.05 -10.33
CA VAL A 166 -21.75 8.70 -11.66
C VAL A 166 -23.11 8.01 -11.55
N GLU A 167 -23.27 7.09 -10.61
CA GLU A 167 -24.57 6.46 -10.36
C GLU A 167 -25.63 7.46 -9.89
N ALA A 168 -25.26 8.37 -8.98
CA ALA A 168 -26.19 9.36 -8.45
C ALA A 168 -26.62 10.41 -9.48
N THR A 169 -25.73 10.79 -10.41
CA THR A 169 -26.00 11.83 -11.43
C THR A 169 -26.50 11.26 -12.75
N GLY A 170 -26.35 9.97 -12.99
CA GLY A 170 -26.63 9.33 -14.29
C GLY A 170 -25.69 9.77 -15.41
N GLU A 171 -24.51 10.32 -15.08
CA GLU A 171 -23.52 10.77 -16.05
C GLU A 171 -23.05 9.63 -16.94
N ASP A 172 -23.08 9.81 -18.26
CA ASP A 172 -22.45 8.86 -19.19
C ASP A 172 -20.95 9.15 -19.32
N VAL A 173 -20.15 8.38 -18.58
CA VAL A 173 -18.67 8.48 -18.58
C VAL A 173 -17.99 7.62 -19.65
N TRP A 174 -18.78 6.88 -20.45
CA TRP A 174 -18.26 5.93 -21.42
C TRP A 174 -18.17 6.49 -22.85
N THR A 175 -18.81 7.61 -23.11
CA THR A 175 -18.87 8.25 -24.44
C THR A 175 -17.77 9.27 -24.70
N ARG A 176 -16.78 9.42 -23.81
CA ARG A 176 -15.64 10.34 -23.99
C ARG A 176 -14.39 9.62 -24.42
#